data_190c3630abf1c9b72a3846900406600c
#
_entry.id   190c3630abf1c9b72a3846900406600c
#
_cell.length_a   1.000
_cell.length_b   1.000
_cell.length_c   1.000
_cell.angle_alpha   90.00
_cell.angle_beta   90.00
_cell.angle_gamma   90.00
#
_symmetry.space_group_name_H-M   'P 1'
#
loop_
_entity.id
_entity.type
_entity.pdbx_description
1 polymer ?
#
loop_
_entity_poly.entity_id
_entity_poly.type
_entity_poly.pdbx_seq_one_letter_code
_entity_poly.pdbx_strand_id
1 'polypeptide(L)'
;MSNIENTENTKELSELLQVRRDKLTELQNDGRDPFKITKFNRTHTSGQVYEGYTEEDREITKRGSDEVQHIKAKISPLDGQNVSVAGRIMSKRGMGKVGFVHISDIDGQIQLFVKKDILGEEEYNRFKKLDIGDIIGASGEVFTTQTGEISIRVDNITLLSQSLLPLPEKFHGMTDTDLRYRQRYVDLIMNADVKNTFVMRSKILTAIRNYLDSRGYLEVETPILNTLAGGAAARPFITHHNTLDMDMYLRIATELHLKRLIVGGMEKVYEMGRQFRNEGMDIKHNPEFTSIEIYEAFADYNDMMDLTENLMRYVAQEVCGTTKITYQGVEIDLGHFERLTMIDSVKKYAGVDFNEITTDEAAQAIAKEKGLEVEKTKKTRGDIIALFFDEYVEDKLVQPTFITDYPVEISPLAKRKPTQPELTERFEVFITGLEFGNALSELTDPIDQRGRFMRQAELRAAGDDEANMVDEDFLNALEYGMPPTGGLGIGVDRFVMLLTDSYSIRDVLLFPTMKPIEK
;
A
#
# COMPACT_ATOMS: atom_id res chain seq x y z
N MET A 1 29.42 -22.50 21.33
CA MET A 1 29.54 -21.06 21.46
C MET A 1 28.20 -20.32 21.34
N SER A 2 27.25 -20.74 20.47
CA SER A 2 25.93 -20.08 20.28
C SER A 2 24.98 -20.05 21.50
N ASN A 3 25.04 -21.03 22.40
CA ASN A 3 24.13 -21.10 23.54
C ASN A 3 24.55 -20.21 24.73
N ILE A 4 25.83 -19.83 24.81
CA ILE A 4 26.36 -18.96 25.89
C ILE A 4 26.06 -17.50 25.55
N GLU A 5 26.27 -17.08 24.28
CA GLU A 5 25.98 -15.73 23.83
C GLU A 5 24.47 -15.41 23.93
N ASN A 6 23.58 -16.38 23.63
CA ASN A 6 22.13 -16.19 23.77
C ASN A 6 21.69 -16.02 25.25
N THR A 7 22.37 -16.69 26.20
CA THR A 7 22.02 -16.61 27.63
C THR A 7 22.51 -15.30 28.27
N GLU A 8 23.68 -14.81 27.89
CA GLU A 8 24.21 -13.52 28.35
C GLU A 8 23.37 -12.35 27.79
N ASN A 9 23.06 -12.36 26.50
CA ASN A 9 22.22 -11.34 25.86
C ASN A 9 20.81 -11.26 26.46
N THR A 10 20.21 -12.41 26.80
CA THR A 10 18.91 -12.48 27.48
C THR A 10 18.96 -11.93 28.91
N LYS A 11 20.06 -12.14 29.61
CA LYS A 11 20.26 -11.65 30.97
C LYS A 11 20.50 -10.13 31.01
N GLU A 12 21.35 -9.60 30.12
CA GLU A 12 21.58 -8.15 29.96
C GLU A 12 20.28 -7.41 29.56
N LEU A 13 19.51 -7.96 28.65
CA LEU A 13 18.21 -7.40 28.29
C LEU A 13 17.26 -7.35 29.49
N SER A 14 17.20 -8.41 30.30
CA SER A 14 16.39 -8.48 31.52
C SER A 14 16.79 -7.41 32.54
N GLU A 15 18.08 -7.19 32.75
CA GLU A 15 18.62 -6.16 33.67
C GLU A 15 18.28 -4.75 33.15
N LEU A 16 18.41 -4.48 31.85
CA LEU A 16 18.08 -3.20 31.26
C LEU A 16 16.56 -2.90 31.37
N LEU A 17 15.73 -3.89 31.16
CA LEU A 17 14.28 -3.75 31.35
C LEU A 17 13.91 -3.41 32.78
N GLN A 18 14.57 -4.03 33.74
CA GLN A 18 14.36 -3.73 35.16
C GLN A 18 14.78 -2.30 35.51
N VAL A 19 15.96 -1.86 35.06
CA VAL A 19 16.44 -0.48 35.27
C VAL A 19 15.46 0.55 34.75
N ARG A 20 14.84 0.33 33.56
CA ARG A 20 13.86 1.26 33.00
C ARG A 20 12.55 1.28 33.81
N ARG A 21 12.11 0.15 34.34
CA ARG A 21 10.94 0.07 35.25
C ARG A 21 11.21 0.75 36.59
N ASP A 22 12.39 0.59 37.13
CA ASP A 22 12.81 1.25 38.40
C ASP A 22 12.82 2.77 38.23
N LYS A 23 13.36 3.27 37.11
CA LYS A 23 13.30 4.71 36.76
C LYS A 23 11.85 5.23 36.68
N LEU A 24 10.95 4.47 36.08
CA LEU A 24 9.52 4.84 36.04
C LEU A 24 8.94 4.93 37.45
N THR A 25 9.23 3.95 38.29
CA THR A 25 8.78 3.92 39.70
C THR A 25 9.30 5.14 40.48
N GLU A 26 10.58 5.53 40.29
CA GLU A 26 11.13 6.77 40.86
C GLU A 26 10.32 8.00 40.40
N LEU A 27 10.05 8.12 39.08
CA LEU A 27 9.29 9.25 38.54
C LEU A 27 7.84 9.29 39.09
N GLN A 28 7.22 8.14 39.27
CA GLN A 28 5.87 8.05 39.83
C GLN A 28 5.82 8.46 41.29
N ASN A 29 6.80 8.01 42.08
CA ASN A 29 6.93 8.35 43.50
C ASN A 29 7.23 9.86 43.72
N ASP A 30 7.96 10.47 42.79
CA ASP A 30 8.24 11.90 42.76
C ASP A 30 7.08 12.76 42.26
N GLY A 31 5.95 12.15 41.92
CA GLY A 31 4.77 12.85 41.36
C GLY A 31 4.95 13.33 39.90
N ARG A 32 5.94 12.79 39.18
CA ARG A 32 6.32 13.18 37.81
C ARG A 32 6.06 12.03 36.81
N ASP A 33 4.98 11.31 37.02
CA ASP A 33 4.57 10.21 36.15
C ASP A 33 4.27 10.73 34.73
N PRO A 34 5.11 10.37 33.72
CA PRO A 34 4.91 10.85 32.35
C PRO A 34 3.59 10.36 31.74
N PHE A 35 3.07 9.22 32.19
CA PHE A 35 1.83 8.64 31.70
C PHE A 35 0.57 9.35 32.19
N LYS A 36 0.70 10.31 33.11
CA LYS A 36 -0.38 11.22 33.54
C LYS A 36 -0.49 12.48 32.68
N ILE A 37 0.49 12.72 31.79
CA ILE A 37 0.47 13.88 30.91
C ILE A 37 -0.48 13.58 29.74
N THR A 38 -1.55 14.35 29.64
CA THR A 38 -2.60 14.16 28.63
C THR A 38 -2.45 15.05 27.41
N LYS A 39 -1.65 16.12 27.48
CA LYS A 39 -1.47 17.08 26.40
C LYS A 39 -0.09 17.75 26.48
N PHE A 40 0.51 17.98 25.31
CA PHE A 40 1.68 18.84 25.14
C PHE A 40 1.41 19.82 23.98
N ASN A 41 1.68 21.10 24.19
CA ASN A 41 1.42 22.14 23.21
C ASN A 41 2.64 22.26 22.25
N ARG A 42 2.71 21.39 21.26
CA ARG A 42 3.69 21.50 20.18
C ARG A 42 3.28 22.61 19.21
N THR A 43 4.19 23.53 18.90
CA THR A 43 3.97 24.62 17.93
C THR A 43 4.45 24.25 16.53
N HIS A 44 5.55 23.51 16.42
CA HIS A 44 6.19 23.17 15.15
C HIS A 44 6.63 21.70 15.12
N THR A 45 6.59 21.11 13.94
CA THR A 45 7.30 19.85 13.64
C THR A 45 8.74 20.14 13.25
N SER A 46 9.58 19.06 13.20
CA SER A 46 10.95 19.19 12.71
C SER A 46 11.00 19.75 11.29
N GLY A 47 10.15 19.27 10.39
CA GLY A 47 10.05 19.76 9.01
C GLY A 47 9.72 21.24 8.93
N GLN A 48 8.78 21.72 9.72
CA GLN A 48 8.41 23.15 9.77
C GLN A 48 9.56 24.04 10.28
N VAL A 49 10.42 23.53 11.15
CA VAL A 49 11.62 24.29 11.57
C VAL A 49 12.66 24.36 10.45
N TYR A 50 12.73 23.36 9.57
CA TYR A 50 13.61 23.37 8.39
C TYR A 50 12.99 24.03 7.16
N GLU A 51 11.68 24.24 7.11
CA GLU A 51 10.98 24.74 5.93
C GLU A 51 11.52 26.10 5.47
N GLY A 52 11.95 26.17 4.20
CA GLY A 52 12.49 27.40 3.62
C GLY A 52 13.88 27.82 4.13
N TYR A 53 14.66 26.91 4.72
CA TYR A 53 16.02 27.22 5.15
C TYR A 53 16.89 27.70 3.98
N THR A 54 17.86 28.58 4.29
CA THR A 54 18.90 29.02 3.37
C THR A 54 20.27 28.43 3.76
N GLU A 55 21.19 28.39 2.81
CA GLU A 55 22.56 27.96 3.08
C GLU A 55 23.51 29.16 3.02
N GLU A 56 24.39 29.28 4.01
CA GLU A 56 25.45 30.27 4.06
C GLU A 56 26.81 29.56 4.12
N ASP A 57 27.77 30.05 3.34
CA ASP A 57 29.15 29.59 3.44
C ASP A 57 29.80 30.12 4.71
N ARG A 58 30.29 29.21 5.55
CA ARG A 58 30.99 29.53 6.80
C ARG A 58 32.34 28.84 6.86
N GLU A 59 33.32 29.55 7.42
CA GLU A 59 34.60 28.96 7.78
C GLU A 59 34.58 28.56 9.25
N ILE A 60 34.97 27.32 9.51
CA ILE A 60 35.10 26.81 10.88
C ILE A 60 36.51 26.25 11.09
N THR A 61 37.09 26.52 12.23
CA THR A 61 38.36 25.91 12.64
C THR A 61 38.07 24.59 13.34
N LYS A 62 38.67 23.51 12.87
CA LYS A 62 38.53 22.19 13.47
C LYS A 62 39.06 22.18 14.90
N ARG A 63 38.25 21.74 15.85
CA ARG A 63 38.59 21.71 17.25
C ARG A 63 39.90 20.93 17.51
N GLY A 64 40.95 21.61 17.98
CA GLY A 64 42.26 21.01 18.26
C GLY A 64 43.24 20.99 17.09
N SER A 65 42.99 21.72 16.02
CA SER A 65 43.90 21.95 14.89
C SER A 65 43.69 23.36 14.35
N ASP A 66 44.69 23.88 13.61
CA ASP A 66 44.56 25.16 12.88
C ASP A 66 43.94 24.98 11.48
N GLU A 67 43.36 23.81 11.20
CA GLU A 67 42.76 23.48 9.92
C GLU A 67 41.40 24.18 9.76
N VAL A 68 41.28 25.05 8.77
CA VAL A 68 40.04 25.74 8.40
C VAL A 68 39.26 24.87 7.45
N GLN A 69 37.98 24.63 7.76
CA GLN A 69 37.04 23.92 6.92
C GLN A 69 35.96 24.89 6.46
N HIS A 70 35.64 24.86 5.14
CA HIS A 70 34.47 25.53 4.60
C HIS A 70 33.26 24.63 4.71
N ILE A 71 32.19 25.12 5.31
CA ILE A 71 30.92 24.40 5.45
C ILE A 71 29.77 25.25 4.92
N LYS A 72 28.72 24.60 4.49
CA LYS A 72 27.43 25.24 4.23
C LYS A 72 26.57 25.15 5.49
N ALA A 73 26.37 26.26 6.14
CA ALA A 73 25.53 26.33 7.35
C ALA A 73 24.06 26.54 6.93
N LYS A 74 23.16 25.77 7.49
CA LYS A 74 21.72 25.87 7.26
C LYS A 74 21.12 26.88 8.23
N ILE A 75 20.40 27.87 7.71
CA ILE A 75 19.73 28.91 8.51
C ILE A 75 18.23 28.76 8.35
N SER A 76 17.53 28.51 9.45
CA SER A 76 16.06 28.46 9.46
C SER A 76 15.48 29.87 9.34
N PRO A 77 14.34 30.06 8.66
CA PRO A 77 13.57 31.30 8.74
C PRO A 77 13.07 31.62 10.16
N LEU A 78 13.05 30.60 11.05
CA LEU A 78 12.67 30.74 12.45
C LEU A 78 13.89 31.02 13.38
N ASP A 79 15.08 31.31 12.83
CA ASP A 79 16.27 31.60 13.63
C ASP A 79 16.00 32.73 14.64
N GLY A 80 16.38 32.53 15.90
CA GLY A 80 16.09 33.44 17.02
C GLY A 80 14.66 33.37 17.57
N GLN A 81 13.75 32.58 16.99
CA GLN A 81 12.38 32.43 17.48
C GLN A 81 12.26 31.24 18.45
N ASN A 82 11.37 31.37 19.45
CA ASN A 82 11.04 30.28 20.34
C ASN A 82 10.00 29.35 19.73
N VAL A 83 10.31 28.06 19.76
CA VAL A 83 9.42 26.98 19.28
C VAL A 83 9.27 25.90 20.35
N SER A 84 8.21 25.12 20.23
CA SER A 84 7.96 23.92 21.04
C SER A 84 7.80 22.74 20.10
N VAL A 85 8.66 21.73 20.26
CA VAL A 85 8.71 20.51 19.47
C VAL A 85 8.52 19.28 20.35
N ALA A 86 8.05 18.19 19.76
CA ALA A 86 7.95 16.91 20.47
C ALA A 86 8.33 15.76 19.55
N GLY A 87 9.06 14.78 20.10
CA GLY A 87 9.48 13.63 19.33
C GLY A 87 10.17 12.55 20.18
N ARG A 88 10.51 11.46 19.53
CA ARG A 88 11.23 10.33 20.14
C ARG A 88 12.73 10.56 20.11
N ILE A 89 13.41 10.34 21.24
CA ILE A 89 14.88 10.39 21.33
C ILE A 89 15.47 9.26 20.48
N MET A 90 16.22 9.62 19.43
CA MET A 90 16.89 8.68 18.54
C MET A 90 18.40 8.60 18.78
N SER A 91 18.99 9.67 19.30
CA SER A 91 20.39 9.68 19.72
C SER A 91 20.62 10.71 20.82
N LYS A 92 21.59 10.44 21.67
CA LYS A 92 21.97 11.33 22.77
C LYS A 92 23.48 11.30 22.97
N ARG A 93 24.08 12.47 22.99
CA ARG A 93 25.52 12.65 23.28
C ARG A 93 25.66 13.73 24.32
N GLY A 94 26.45 13.49 25.33
CA GLY A 94 26.72 14.46 26.40
C GLY A 94 28.22 14.64 26.64
N MET A 95 28.64 15.89 26.79
CA MET A 95 30.01 16.24 27.24
C MET A 95 29.90 17.24 28.38
N GLY A 96 30.05 16.74 29.62
CA GLY A 96 30.10 17.59 30.80
C GLY A 96 28.83 18.40 31.05
N LYS A 97 28.86 19.71 30.72
CA LYS A 97 27.73 20.65 30.93
C LYS A 97 26.81 20.85 29.69
N VAL A 98 27.10 20.15 28.60
CA VAL A 98 26.40 20.27 27.35
C VAL A 98 25.96 18.91 26.86
N GLY A 99 24.74 18.81 26.32
CA GLY A 99 24.18 17.61 25.67
C GLY A 99 23.58 17.95 24.32
N PHE A 100 23.67 17.01 23.41
CA PHE A 100 23.00 17.04 22.11
C PHE A 100 22.08 15.82 22.01
N VAL A 101 20.86 16.03 21.60
CA VAL A 101 19.84 15.00 21.40
C VAL A 101 19.20 15.19 20.04
N HIS A 102 19.08 14.12 19.26
CA HIS A 102 18.19 14.13 18.10
C HIS A 102 16.86 13.51 18.48
N ILE A 103 15.79 14.26 18.28
CA ILE A 103 14.42 13.73 18.36
C ILE A 103 13.84 13.56 16.96
N SER A 104 13.04 12.51 16.78
CA SER A 104 12.33 12.21 15.53
C SER A 104 10.84 12.40 15.72
N ASP A 105 10.19 13.06 14.73
CA ASP A 105 8.75 13.20 14.62
C ASP A 105 8.22 12.68 13.28
N ILE A 106 7.07 13.17 12.81
CA ILE A 106 6.47 12.76 11.53
C ILE A 106 7.31 13.21 10.33
N ASP A 107 7.90 14.39 10.39
CA ASP A 107 8.58 15.04 9.26
C ASP A 107 10.09 14.73 9.22
N GLY A 108 10.66 14.22 10.30
CA GLY A 108 12.10 13.90 10.33
C GLY A 108 12.73 14.01 11.70
N GLN A 109 13.94 14.55 11.74
CA GLN A 109 14.71 14.72 12.98
C GLN A 109 15.17 16.16 13.17
N ILE A 110 15.21 16.61 14.44
CA ILE A 110 15.80 17.89 14.82
C ILE A 110 16.74 17.71 15.99
N GLN A 111 17.84 18.47 15.97
CA GLN A 111 18.82 18.50 17.04
C GLN A 111 18.34 19.43 18.17
N LEU A 112 18.41 18.95 19.40
CA LEU A 112 18.23 19.72 20.61
C LEU A 112 19.60 19.96 21.24
N PHE A 113 19.93 21.21 21.53
CA PHE A 113 21.11 21.64 22.26
C PHE A 113 20.72 21.96 23.68
N VAL A 114 21.18 21.14 24.63
CA VAL A 114 20.83 21.21 26.03
C VAL A 114 22.05 21.65 26.84
N LYS A 115 21.97 22.82 27.50
CA LYS A 115 23.04 23.39 28.26
C LYS A 115 22.65 23.51 29.75
N LYS A 116 23.50 23.03 30.67
CA LYS A 116 23.26 23.06 32.11
C LYS A 116 22.96 24.48 32.63
N ASP A 117 23.70 25.49 32.12
CA ASP A 117 23.53 26.88 32.56
C ASP A 117 22.20 27.53 32.12
N ILE A 118 21.53 26.98 31.11
CA ILE A 118 20.24 27.44 30.60
C ILE A 118 19.10 26.65 31.28
N LEU A 119 19.20 25.32 31.27
CA LEU A 119 18.14 24.43 31.78
C LEU A 119 18.09 24.41 33.32
N GLY A 120 19.20 24.76 34.00
CA GLY A 120 19.37 24.60 35.42
C GLY A 120 19.93 23.22 35.78
N GLU A 121 20.55 23.14 37.00
CA GLU A 121 21.26 21.95 37.43
C GLU A 121 20.35 20.73 37.61
N GLU A 122 19.20 20.93 38.23
CA GLU A 122 18.24 19.87 38.53
C GLU A 122 17.66 19.27 37.24
N GLU A 123 17.13 20.10 36.36
CA GLU A 123 16.54 19.66 35.07
C GLU A 123 17.61 19.06 34.15
N TYR A 124 18.85 19.57 34.17
CA TYR A 124 19.95 18.98 33.43
C TYR A 124 20.33 17.59 33.96
N ASN A 125 20.26 17.36 35.27
CA ASN A 125 20.48 16.03 35.86
C ASN A 125 19.32 15.06 35.48
N ARG A 126 18.10 15.53 35.41
CA ARG A 126 16.92 14.77 34.90
C ARG A 126 17.10 14.41 33.44
N PHE A 127 17.48 15.38 32.62
CA PHE A 127 17.80 15.16 31.22
C PHE A 127 18.85 14.04 31.00
N LYS A 128 19.86 13.97 31.85
CA LYS A 128 20.87 12.91 31.78
C LYS A 128 20.28 11.51 31.99
N LYS A 129 19.18 11.38 32.74
CA LYS A 129 18.54 10.10 33.05
C LYS A 129 17.60 9.61 31.90
N LEU A 130 17.28 10.47 30.94
CA LEU A 130 16.44 10.08 29.77
C LEU A 130 17.13 9.04 28.92
N ASP A 131 16.36 8.10 28.41
CA ASP A 131 16.84 6.99 27.58
C ASP A 131 16.55 7.22 26.08
N ILE A 132 17.33 6.56 25.22
CA ILE A 132 16.99 6.44 23.81
C ILE A 132 15.67 5.67 23.70
N GLY A 133 14.74 6.20 22.89
CA GLY A 133 13.38 5.68 22.75
C GLY A 133 12.34 6.48 23.54
N ASP A 134 12.72 7.25 24.57
CA ASP A 134 11.79 8.12 25.28
C ASP A 134 11.17 9.16 24.35
N ILE A 135 9.93 9.55 24.62
CA ILE A 135 9.24 10.64 23.90
C ILE A 135 9.28 11.87 24.80
N ILE A 136 9.82 12.95 24.27
CA ILE A 136 9.95 14.22 25.00
C ILE A 136 9.32 15.36 24.23
N GLY A 137 8.87 16.38 24.97
CA GLY A 137 8.62 17.71 24.48
C GLY A 137 9.75 18.64 24.89
N ALA A 138 10.15 19.56 24.04
CA ALA A 138 11.19 20.54 24.30
C ALA A 138 10.79 21.90 23.75
N SER A 139 11.04 22.96 24.53
CA SER A 139 10.88 24.34 24.10
C SER A 139 12.21 25.04 24.08
N GLY A 140 12.37 26.04 23.19
CA GLY A 140 13.56 26.86 23.14
C GLY A 140 13.73 27.61 21.84
N GLU A 141 14.82 28.34 21.75
CA GLU A 141 15.18 29.20 20.61
C GLU A 141 15.79 28.40 19.47
N VAL A 142 15.29 28.57 18.26
CA VAL A 142 15.90 28.03 17.03
C VAL A 142 17.20 28.77 16.77
N PHE A 143 18.25 28.03 16.48
CA PHE A 143 19.57 28.60 16.12
C PHE A 143 20.37 27.65 15.23
N THR A 144 21.37 28.19 14.55
CA THR A 144 22.32 27.38 13.80
C THR A 144 23.59 27.17 14.60
N THR A 145 23.99 25.90 14.78
CA THR A 145 25.25 25.54 15.48
C THR A 145 26.49 26.05 14.72
N GLN A 146 27.66 26.02 15.38
CA GLN A 146 28.92 26.33 14.71
C GLN A 146 29.22 25.39 13.53
N THR A 147 28.76 24.14 13.61
CA THR A 147 28.89 23.13 12.53
C THR A 147 27.82 23.24 11.44
N GLY A 148 26.98 24.27 11.47
CA GLY A 148 26.00 24.55 10.41
C GLY A 148 24.67 23.79 10.52
N GLU A 149 24.38 23.14 11.66
CA GLU A 149 23.15 22.38 11.85
C GLU A 149 22.08 23.23 12.55
N ILE A 150 20.85 23.28 11.98
CA ILE A 150 19.69 23.90 12.64
C ILE A 150 19.35 23.11 13.89
N SER A 151 19.26 23.80 15.00
CA SER A 151 19.05 23.21 16.32
C SER A 151 18.14 24.06 17.19
N ILE A 152 17.63 23.48 18.26
CA ILE A 152 16.86 24.20 19.25
C ILE A 152 17.70 24.30 20.54
N ARG A 153 17.97 25.54 21.00
CA ARG A 153 18.59 25.84 22.29
C ARG A 153 17.54 25.72 23.37
N VAL A 154 17.55 24.58 24.05
CA VAL A 154 16.46 24.17 24.93
C VAL A 154 16.48 24.91 26.26
N ASP A 155 15.36 25.49 26.65
CA ASP A 155 15.09 26.11 27.95
C ASP A 155 14.14 25.28 28.82
N ASN A 156 13.35 24.38 28.24
CA ASN A 156 12.47 23.47 28.97
C ASN A 156 12.38 22.09 28.28
N ILE A 157 12.37 21.00 29.08
CA ILE A 157 12.18 19.62 28.62
C ILE A 157 11.11 18.95 29.49
N THR A 158 10.18 18.27 28.84
CA THR A 158 9.15 17.46 29.47
C THR A 158 9.22 16.02 28.95
N LEU A 159 9.39 15.05 29.86
CA LEU A 159 9.24 13.64 29.49
C LEU A 159 7.75 13.34 29.30
N LEU A 160 7.34 13.01 28.06
CA LEU A 160 5.94 12.75 27.71
C LEU A 160 5.58 11.27 27.79
N SER A 161 6.54 10.40 27.50
CA SER A 161 6.37 8.94 27.60
C SER A 161 7.73 8.28 27.75
N GLN A 162 7.86 7.38 28.70
CA GLN A 162 9.07 6.59 28.89
C GLN A 162 9.02 5.31 28.05
N SER A 163 10.07 5.04 27.30
CA SER A 163 10.27 3.79 26.56
C SER A 163 10.75 2.70 27.52
N LEU A 164 9.88 1.76 27.84
CA LEU A 164 10.22 0.63 28.74
C LEU A 164 10.98 -0.49 28.02
N LEU A 165 10.88 -0.54 26.68
CA LEU A 165 11.66 -1.44 25.84
C LEU A 165 12.76 -0.63 25.13
N PRO A 166 14.01 -1.13 25.06
CA PRO A 166 15.05 -0.49 24.25
C PRO A 166 14.70 -0.60 22.77
N LEU A 167 15.07 0.41 22.00
CA LEU A 167 15.03 0.29 20.54
C LEU A 167 16.14 -0.67 20.07
N PRO A 168 15.93 -1.39 18.96
CA PRO A 168 16.99 -2.18 18.33
C PRO A 168 18.22 -1.32 18.03
N GLU A 169 19.42 -1.92 18.08
CA GLU A 169 20.65 -1.19 17.77
C GLU A 169 20.66 -0.71 16.31
N LYS A 170 21.03 0.56 16.11
CA LYS A 170 21.06 1.19 14.77
C LYS A 170 21.93 0.46 13.75
N PHE A 171 23.00 -0.20 14.19
CA PHE A 171 23.97 -0.85 13.31
C PHE A 171 23.51 -2.20 12.77
N HIS A 172 22.56 -2.84 13.42
CA HIS A 172 22.00 -4.11 12.95
C HIS A 172 20.56 -3.97 12.47
N GLY A 173 19.86 -2.86 12.78
CA GLY A 173 18.50 -2.54 12.38
C GLY A 173 17.54 -3.74 12.53
N MET A 174 16.28 -3.58 12.24
CA MET A 174 15.42 -4.72 12.00
C MET A 174 15.65 -5.19 10.56
N THR A 175 16.70 -6.02 10.35
CA THR A 175 17.02 -6.60 9.03
C THR A 175 16.15 -7.82 8.73
N ASP A 176 15.63 -8.48 9.75
CA ASP A 176 14.67 -9.57 9.60
C ASP A 176 13.33 -9.04 9.10
N THR A 177 13.02 -9.34 7.85
CA THR A 177 11.81 -8.89 7.17
C THR A 177 10.53 -9.39 7.85
N ASP A 178 10.51 -10.62 8.37
CA ASP A 178 9.35 -11.17 9.07
C ASP A 178 9.07 -10.41 10.37
N LEU A 179 10.12 -10.11 11.14
CA LEU A 179 10.02 -9.32 12.36
C LEU A 179 9.55 -7.88 12.07
N ARG A 180 10.02 -7.25 10.97
CA ARG A 180 9.57 -5.93 10.53
C ARG A 180 8.08 -5.88 10.26
N TYR A 181 7.50 -6.89 9.61
CA TYR A 181 6.07 -6.95 9.36
C TYR A 181 5.27 -7.18 10.64
N ARG A 182 5.78 -8.02 11.57
CA ARG A 182 5.11 -8.31 12.84
C ARG A 182 5.16 -7.16 13.84
N GLN A 183 6.28 -6.43 13.87
CA GLN A 183 6.51 -5.27 14.74
C GLN A 183 6.60 -3.97 13.93
N ARG A 184 5.63 -3.74 13.06
CA ARG A 184 5.58 -2.58 12.17
C ARG A 184 5.79 -1.25 12.90
N TYR A 185 5.30 -1.12 14.13
CA TYR A 185 5.50 0.06 14.95
C TYR A 185 6.97 0.31 15.29
N VAL A 186 7.78 -0.73 15.43
CA VAL A 186 9.25 -0.59 15.62
C VAL A 186 9.92 -0.28 14.27
N ASP A 187 9.52 -0.96 13.20
CA ASP A 187 9.98 -0.71 11.83
C ASP A 187 9.78 0.76 11.43
N LEU A 188 8.61 1.33 11.71
CA LEU A 188 8.30 2.76 11.48
C LEU A 188 9.16 3.73 12.32
N ILE A 189 9.63 3.31 13.50
CA ILE A 189 10.55 4.09 14.32
C ILE A 189 11.97 4.07 13.75
N MET A 190 12.42 2.89 13.29
CA MET A 190 13.80 2.66 12.90
C MET A 190 14.11 3.01 11.46
N ASN A 191 13.14 2.84 10.55
CA ASN A 191 13.29 2.95 9.10
C ASN A 191 12.43 4.10 8.54
N ALA A 192 13.06 5.21 8.21
CA ALA A 192 12.36 6.39 7.65
C ALA A 192 11.69 6.07 6.30
N ASP A 193 12.32 5.24 5.48
CA ASP A 193 11.81 4.87 4.15
C ASP A 193 10.47 4.12 4.25
N VAL A 194 10.31 3.26 5.27
CA VAL A 194 9.04 2.58 5.53
C VAL A 194 7.93 3.57 5.87
N LYS A 195 8.24 4.58 6.69
CA LYS A 195 7.28 5.65 6.99
C LYS A 195 6.88 6.40 5.71
N ASN A 196 7.85 6.73 4.86
CA ASN A 196 7.60 7.42 3.60
C ASN A 196 6.70 6.62 2.67
N THR A 197 6.86 5.29 2.58
CA THR A 197 5.97 4.41 1.80
C THR A 197 4.51 4.59 2.22
N PHE A 198 4.20 4.65 3.52
CA PHE A 198 2.83 4.83 3.99
C PHE A 198 2.31 6.27 3.84
N VAL A 199 3.18 7.27 3.93
CA VAL A 199 2.82 8.66 3.57
C VAL A 199 2.49 8.74 2.08
N MET A 200 3.31 8.14 1.21
CA MET A 200 3.05 8.05 -0.22
C MET A 200 1.75 7.32 -0.52
N ARG A 201 1.49 6.18 0.14
CA ARG A 201 0.21 5.47 0.03
C ARG A 201 -0.98 6.40 0.29
N SER A 202 -0.95 7.17 1.38
CA SER A 202 -2.02 8.12 1.69
C SER A 202 -2.20 9.19 0.60
N LYS A 203 -1.11 9.72 0.06
CA LYS A 203 -1.14 10.68 -1.04
C LYS A 203 -1.73 10.07 -2.33
N ILE A 204 -1.35 8.83 -2.65
CA ILE A 204 -1.89 8.09 -3.80
C ILE A 204 -3.41 7.95 -3.69
N LEU A 205 -3.91 7.48 -2.54
CA LEU A 205 -5.35 7.33 -2.29
C LEU A 205 -6.10 8.65 -2.43
N THR A 206 -5.52 9.74 -1.92
CA THR A 206 -6.09 11.10 -2.04
C THR A 206 -6.09 11.56 -3.50
N ALA A 207 -5.01 11.33 -4.25
CA ALA A 207 -4.92 11.71 -5.65
C ALA A 207 -5.95 10.95 -6.52
N ILE A 208 -6.16 9.64 -6.27
CA ILE A 208 -7.19 8.85 -6.95
C ILE A 208 -8.58 9.48 -6.72
N ARG A 209 -8.94 9.78 -5.45
CA ARG A 209 -10.22 10.43 -5.13
C ARG A 209 -10.38 11.77 -5.82
N ASN A 210 -9.39 12.64 -5.69
CA ASN A 210 -9.41 13.97 -6.32
C ASN A 210 -9.63 13.89 -7.84
N TYR A 211 -9.01 12.91 -8.50
CA TYR A 211 -9.16 12.70 -9.92
C TYR A 211 -10.59 12.32 -10.31
N LEU A 212 -11.18 11.36 -9.59
CA LEU A 212 -12.53 10.88 -9.87
C LEU A 212 -13.61 11.90 -9.49
N ASP A 213 -13.51 12.50 -8.30
CA ASP A 213 -14.43 13.53 -7.82
C ASP A 213 -14.48 14.73 -8.78
N SER A 214 -13.32 15.15 -9.30
CA SER A 214 -13.24 16.24 -10.29
C SER A 214 -13.94 15.93 -11.62
N ARG A 215 -14.26 14.66 -11.89
CA ARG A 215 -14.96 14.16 -13.07
C ARG A 215 -16.42 13.80 -12.80
N GLY A 216 -16.90 14.10 -11.59
CA GLY A 216 -18.29 13.91 -11.18
C GLY A 216 -18.64 12.46 -10.81
N TYR A 217 -17.65 11.62 -10.51
CA TYR A 217 -17.92 10.33 -9.90
C TYR A 217 -18.28 10.51 -8.42
N LEU A 218 -19.20 9.66 -7.94
CA LEU A 218 -19.61 9.61 -6.55
C LEU A 218 -18.93 8.44 -5.84
N GLU A 219 -18.20 8.70 -4.77
CA GLU A 219 -17.72 7.63 -3.87
C GLU A 219 -18.92 7.08 -3.10
N VAL A 220 -19.08 5.76 -3.14
CA VAL A 220 -20.18 5.06 -2.46
C VAL A 220 -19.63 3.96 -1.58
N GLU A 221 -20.44 3.49 -0.63
CA GLU A 221 -20.13 2.34 0.22
C GLU A 221 -21.21 1.28 0.05
N THR A 222 -20.77 0.03 -0.21
CA THR A 222 -21.65 -1.13 -0.31
C THR A 222 -21.31 -2.17 0.77
N PRO A 223 -22.18 -3.15 1.05
CA PRO A 223 -21.95 -4.09 2.13
C PRO A 223 -20.65 -4.90 1.99
N ILE A 224 -19.90 -5.02 3.09
CA ILE A 224 -18.79 -5.96 3.21
C ILE A 224 -19.31 -7.38 3.45
N LEU A 225 -20.39 -7.52 4.23
CA LEU A 225 -21.06 -8.81 4.49
C LEU A 225 -22.19 -9.01 3.47
N ASN A 226 -22.08 -10.07 2.69
CA ASN A 226 -23.04 -10.41 1.63
C ASN A 226 -23.69 -11.76 1.90
N THR A 227 -24.89 -11.95 1.40
CA THR A 227 -25.59 -13.25 1.43
C THR A 227 -25.12 -14.20 0.32
N LEU A 228 -24.46 -13.65 -0.72
CA LEU A 228 -23.88 -14.38 -1.85
C LEU A 228 -22.49 -13.79 -2.16
N ALA A 229 -21.57 -14.63 -2.59
CA ALA A 229 -20.28 -14.21 -3.13
C ALA A 229 -20.39 -14.13 -4.67
N GLY A 230 -19.96 -13.01 -5.25
CA GLY A 230 -20.01 -12.80 -6.70
C GLY A 230 -19.24 -11.54 -7.12
N GLY A 231 -19.15 -11.32 -8.44
CA GLY A 231 -18.44 -10.20 -9.05
C GLY A 231 -16.95 -10.47 -9.33
N ALA A 232 -16.42 -11.62 -8.93
CA ALA A 232 -15.06 -12.06 -9.25
C ALA A 232 -14.97 -13.59 -9.19
N ALA A 233 -13.94 -14.17 -9.79
CA ALA A 233 -13.57 -15.57 -9.60
C ALA A 233 -12.60 -15.63 -8.41
N ALA A 234 -13.12 -15.97 -7.23
CA ALA A 234 -12.31 -16.04 -6.00
C ALA A 234 -13.04 -16.84 -4.91
N ARG A 235 -12.27 -17.46 -4.03
CA ARG A 235 -12.83 -18.15 -2.86
C ARG A 235 -13.16 -17.16 -1.74
N PRO A 236 -14.42 -17.10 -1.24
CA PRO A 236 -14.80 -16.18 -0.18
C PRO A 236 -14.41 -16.67 1.23
N PHE A 237 -14.26 -15.73 2.18
CA PHE A 237 -14.35 -16.05 3.62
C PHE A 237 -15.81 -16.15 4.01
N ILE A 238 -16.15 -17.15 4.83
CA ILE A 238 -17.50 -17.42 5.33
C ILE A 238 -17.55 -17.06 6.81
N THR A 239 -18.62 -16.40 7.24
CA THR A 239 -18.92 -16.11 8.64
C THR A 239 -20.39 -16.41 8.94
N HIS A 240 -20.77 -16.56 10.21
CA HIS A 240 -22.13 -16.86 10.62
C HIS A 240 -22.76 -15.67 11.34
N HIS A 241 -23.98 -15.27 10.91
CA HIS A 241 -24.76 -14.23 11.55
C HIS A 241 -25.69 -14.85 12.61
N ASN A 242 -25.31 -14.77 13.89
CA ASN A 242 -25.96 -15.48 14.99
C ASN A 242 -27.47 -15.19 15.12
N THR A 243 -27.89 -13.93 14.95
CA THR A 243 -29.30 -13.55 15.14
C THR A 243 -30.18 -14.01 13.99
N LEU A 244 -29.67 -14.05 12.77
CA LEU A 244 -30.39 -14.48 11.58
C LEU A 244 -30.21 -15.98 11.32
N ASP A 245 -29.33 -16.64 12.07
CA ASP A 245 -28.97 -18.06 11.93
C ASP A 245 -28.66 -18.44 10.47
N MET A 246 -27.77 -17.64 9.84
CA MET A 246 -27.41 -17.81 8.45
C MET A 246 -25.93 -17.52 8.20
N ASP A 247 -25.34 -18.21 7.23
CA ASP A 247 -24.00 -17.93 6.75
C ASP A 247 -23.98 -16.69 5.85
N MET A 248 -22.94 -15.91 6.00
CA MET A 248 -22.64 -14.73 5.18
C MET A 248 -21.22 -14.79 4.66
N TYR A 249 -20.96 -14.07 3.59
CA TYR A 249 -19.68 -14.04 2.91
C TYR A 249 -19.06 -12.65 3.03
N LEU A 250 -17.76 -12.58 3.32
CA LEU A 250 -17.01 -11.34 3.11
C LEU A 250 -16.88 -11.11 1.61
N ARG A 251 -17.11 -9.87 1.16
CA ARG A 251 -17.09 -9.50 -0.26
C ARG A 251 -15.76 -9.80 -0.93
N ILE A 252 -15.80 -10.36 -2.12
CA ILE A 252 -14.65 -10.61 -2.99
C ILE A 252 -14.48 -9.53 -4.07
N ALA A 253 -15.54 -8.76 -4.34
CA ALA A 253 -15.65 -7.63 -5.27
C ALA A 253 -16.84 -6.76 -4.88
N THR A 254 -16.92 -5.53 -5.39
CA THR A 254 -18.07 -4.61 -5.21
C THR A 254 -18.96 -4.55 -6.45
N GLU A 255 -18.55 -5.15 -7.54
CA GLU A 255 -19.11 -5.09 -8.90
C GLU A 255 -20.64 -5.16 -8.95
N LEU A 256 -21.24 -6.25 -8.41
CA LEU A 256 -22.67 -6.48 -8.56
C LEU A 256 -23.51 -5.43 -7.82
N HIS A 257 -23.00 -4.85 -6.72
CA HIS A 257 -23.67 -3.76 -6.03
C HIS A 257 -23.56 -2.45 -6.79
N LEU A 258 -22.40 -2.12 -7.34
CA LEU A 258 -22.21 -0.89 -8.11
C LEU A 258 -23.02 -0.88 -9.40
N LYS A 259 -23.15 -2.03 -10.07
CA LYS A 259 -24.05 -2.19 -11.23
C LYS A 259 -25.52 -1.96 -10.87
N ARG A 260 -25.96 -2.40 -9.68
CA ARG A 260 -27.32 -2.08 -9.18
C ARG A 260 -27.54 -0.58 -8.98
N LEU A 261 -26.49 0.15 -8.55
CA LEU A 261 -26.56 1.62 -8.45
C LEU A 261 -26.69 2.28 -9.83
N ILE A 262 -25.99 1.76 -10.84
CA ILE A 262 -26.14 2.20 -12.24
C ILE A 262 -27.58 1.96 -12.73
N VAL A 263 -28.17 0.80 -12.49
CA VAL A 263 -29.59 0.53 -12.76
C VAL A 263 -30.49 1.54 -12.04
N GLY A 264 -30.13 1.91 -10.82
CA GLY A 264 -30.83 2.92 -10.00
C GLY A 264 -30.67 4.37 -10.48
N GLY A 265 -29.89 4.61 -11.55
CA GLY A 265 -29.70 5.94 -12.14
C GLY A 265 -28.50 6.73 -11.56
N MET A 266 -27.62 6.10 -10.79
CA MET A 266 -26.36 6.71 -10.38
C MET A 266 -25.32 6.49 -11.49
N GLU A 267 -25.20 7.44 -12.41
CA GLU A 267 -24.50 7.27 -13.69
C GLU A 267 -22.97 7.12 -13.57
N LYS A 268 -22.36 7.66 -12.49
CA LYS A 268 -20.92 7.59 -12.26
C LYS A 268 -20.67 7.30 -10.79
N VAL A 269 -20.20 6.10 -10.48
CA VAL A 269 -19.93 5.67 -9.11
C VAL A 269 -18.57 5.00 -9.01
N TYR A 270 -17.94 5.11 -7.83
CA TYR A 270 -16.81 4.28 -7.49
C TYR A 270 -16.84 3.89 -6.02
N GLU A 271 -16.21 2.77 -5.70
CA GLU A 271 -15.95 2.37 -4.33
C GLU A 271 -14.49 1.95 -4.20
N MET A 272 -13.77 2.56 -3.27
CA MET A 272 -12.41 2.18 -2.92
C MET A 272 -12.40 1.57 -1.52
N GLY A 273 -12.14 0.26 -1.44
CA GLY A 273 -12.26 -0.45 -0.17
C GLY A 273 -11.55 -1.79 -0.13
N ARG A 274 -11.73 -2.47 1.01
CA ARG A 274 -11.17 -3.79 1.24
C ARG A 274 -11.99 -4.86 0.56
N GLN A 275 -11.27 -5.77 -0.10
CA GLN A 275 -11.77 -7.03 -0.62
C GLN A 275 -11.11 -8.18 0.12
N PHE A 276 -11.79 -9.33 0.18
CA PHE A 276 -11.38 -10.48 0.98
C PHE A 276 -11.42 -11.74 0.11
N ARG A 277 -10.25 -12.36 -0.12
CA ARG A 277 -10.14 -13.60 -0.89
C ARG A 277 -9.42 -14.65 -0.05
N ASN A 278 -10.06 -15.78 0.19
CA ASN A 278 -9.52 -16.88 1.00
C ASN A 278 -8.59 -17.77 0.18
N GLU A 279 -7.50 -17.18 -0.26
CA GLU A 279 -6.50 -17.76 -1.14
C GLU A 279 -5.11 -17.78 -0.49
N GLY A 280 -4.09 -18.21 -1.24
CA GLY A 280 -2.71 -18.24 -0.79
C GLY A 280 -2.15 -16.84 -0.49
N MET A 281 -1.10 -16.80 0.34
CA MET A 281 -0.36 -15.58 0.66
C MET A 281 1.05 -15.68 0.10
N ASP A 282 1.41 -14.71 -0.74
CA ASP A 282 2.74 -14.60 -1.32
C ASP A 282 3.23 -13.13 -1.36
N ILE A 283 4.17 -12.81 -2.22
CA ILE A 283 4.68 -11.43 -2.40
C ILE A 283 3.70 -10.53 -3.15
N LYS A 284 2.76 -11.11 -3.92
CA LYS A 284 1.78 -10.41 -4.77
C LYS A 284 0.38 -10.41 -4.17
N HIS A 285 0.08 -11.36 -3.25
CA HIS A 285 -1.26 -11.63 -2.72
C HIS A 285 -1.32 -11.60 -1.19
N ASN A 286 -2.36 -10.95 -0.68
CA ASN A 286 -2.74 -10.94 0.73
C ASN A 286 -4.25 -11.22 0.82
N PRO A 287 -4.73 -11.99 1.80
CA PRO A 287 -6.15 -12.38 1.91
C PRO A 287 -7.11 -11.19 2.00
N GLU A 288 -6.61 -10.07 2.49
CA GLU A 288 -7.27 -8.78 2.58
C GLU A 288 -6.45 -7.74 1.83
N PHE A 289 -7.03 -7.08 0.84
CA PHE A 289 -6.35 -6.09 0.01
C PHE A 289 -7.28 -4.93 -0.36
N THR A 290 -6.73 -3.83 -0.84
CA THR A 290 -7.49 -2.68 -1.30
C THR A 290 -7.59 -2.68 -2.82
N SER A 291 -8.82 -2.60 -3.33
CA SER A 291 -9.10 -2.28 -4.72
C SER A 291 -10.01 -1.06 -4.84
N ILE A 292 -10.09 -0.51 -6.03
CA ILE A 292 -11.10 0.46 -6.42
C ILE A 292 -11.86 -0.10 -7.62
N GLU A 293 -13.17 -0.01 -7.59
CA GLU A 293 -14.03 -0.32 -8.72
C GLU A 293 -14.82 0.93 -9.12
N ILE A 294 -14.89 1.18 -10.42
CA ILE A 294 -15.41 2.41 -11.04
C ILE A 294 -16.39 2.01 -12.15
N TYR A 295 -17.59 2.59 -12.15
CA TYR A 295 -18.61 2.34 -13.17
C TYR A 295 -19.15 3.63 -13.73
N GLU A 296 -19.28 3.68 -15.06
CA GLU A 296 -19.81 4.85 -15.79
C GLU A 296 -20.84 4.40 -16.81
N ALA A 297 -22.07 4.92 -16.67
CA ALA A 297 -23.15 4.73 -17.64
C ALA A 297 -22.83 5.47 -18.95
N PHE A 298 -23.28 4.87 -20.07
CA PHE A 298 -23.06 5.38 -21.43
C PHE A 298 -21.60 5.42 -21.87
N ALA A 299 -20.75 4.63 -21.22
CA ALA A 299 -19.34 4.41 -21.55
C ALA A 299 -19.10 2.96 -21.98
N ASP A 300 -18.02 2.72 -22.72
CA ASP A 300 -17.55 1.40 -23.12
C ASP A 300 -16.14 1.11 -22.59
N TYR A 301 -15.58 -0.05 -22.95
CA TYR A 301 -14.25 -0.45 -22.51
C TYR A 301 -13.11 0.43 -23.06
N ASN A 302 -13.33 1.17 -24.18
CA ASN A 302 -12.35 2.13 -24.68
C ASN A 302 -12.31 3.37 -23.79
N ASP A 303 -13.48 3.86 -23.32
CA ASP A 303 -13.55 4.94 -22.34
C ASP A 303 -12.87 4.53 -21.04
N MET A 304 -13.00 3.26 -20.64
CA MET A 304 -12.30 2.71 -19.45
C MET A 304 -10.79 2.59 -19.66
N MET A 305 -10.30 2.29 -20.87
CA MET A 305 -8.84 2.37 -21.17
C MET A 305 -8.34 3.79 -21.01
N ASP A 306 -9.03 4.77 -21.56
CA ASP A 306 -8.66 6.19 -21.46
C ASP A 306 -8.73 6.69 -20.01
N LEU A 307 -9.72 6.25 -19.24
CA LEU A 307 -9.83 6.54 -17.81
C LEU A 307 -8.63 5.96 -17.03
N THR A 308 -8.29 4.69 -17.27
CA THR A 308 -7.16 3.99 -16.62
C THR A 308 -5.84 4.69 -16.90
N GLU A 309 -5.54 4.96 -18.16
CA GLU A 309 -4.32 5.62 -18.60
C GLU A 309 -4.18 7.01 -17.97
N ASN A 310 -5.25 7.81 -18.04
CA ASN A 310 -5.23 9.18 -17.50
C ASN A 310 -5.19 9.20 -15.97
N LEU A 311 -5.87 8.28 -15.28
CA LEU A 311 -5.82 8.16 -13.82
C LEU A 311 -4.41 7.80 -13.35
N MET A 312 -3.81 6.76 -13.93
CA MET A 312 -2.45 6.33 -13.53
C MET A 312 -1.40 7.41 -13.81
N ARG A 313 -1.50 8.08 -14.97
CA ARG A 313 -0.64 9.22 -15.33
C ARG A 313 -0.79 10.38 -14.35
N TYR A 314 -2.02 10.76 -14.04
CA TYR A 314 -2.32 11.85 -13.10
C TYR A 314 -1.75 11.56 -11.71
N VAL A 315 -2.02 10.38 -11.16
CA VAL A 315 -1.54 10.01 -9.83
C VAL A 315 -0.01 9.98 -9.77
N ALA A 316 0.66 9.39 -10.78
CA ALA A 316 2.12 9.39 -10.85
C ALA A 316 2.70 10.81 -10.90
N GLN A 317 2.12 11.69 -11.70
CA GLN A 317 2.55 13.09 -11.79
C GLN A 317 2.35 13.84 -10.47
N GLU A 318 1.20 13.67 -9.80
CA GLU A 318 0.89 14.34 -8.53
C GLU A 318 1.78 13.87 -7.37
N VAL A 319 2.10 12.57 -7.33
CA VAL A 319 2.76 11.97 -6.16
C VAL A 319 4.26 11.83 -6.35
N CYS A 320 4.71 11.49 -7.56
CA CYS A 320 6.13 11.30 -7.90
C CYS A 320 6.74 12.51 -8.65
N GLY A 321 5.91 13.44 -9.15
CA GLY A 321 6.36 14.57 -9.96
C GLY A 321 6.75 14.20 -11.40
N THR A 322 6.54 12.94 -11.80
CA THR A 322 6.89 12.41 -13.12
C THR A 322 6.04 11.17 -13.45
N THR A 323 5.84 10.92 -14.76
CA THR A 323 5.23 9.67 -15.24
C THR A 323 6.25 8.57 -15.50
N LYS A 324 7.54 8.91 -15.52
CA LYS A 324 8.63 7.93 -15.63
C LYS A 324 9.15 7.58 -14.25
N ILE A 325 8.89 6.36 -13.83
CA ILE A 325 9.26 5.87 -12.51
C ILE A 325 10.25 4.71 -12.64
N THR A 326 10.98 4.42 -11.58
CA THR A 326 11.82 3.22 -11.51
C THR A 326 11.14 2.21 -10.59
N TYR A 327 10.95 0.99 -11.07
CA TYR A 327 10.45 -0.12 -10.28
C TYR A 327 11.39 -1.32 -10.40
N GLN A 328 11.96 -1.77 -9.28
CA GLN A 328 12.92 -2.86 -9.18
C GLN A 328 14.08 -2.73 -10.19
N GLY A 329 14.58 -1.50 -10.36
CA GLY A 329 15.68 -1.17 -11.28
C GLY A 329 15.29 -1.02 -12.75
N VAL A 330 14.01 -1.14 -13.09
CA VAL A 330 13.50 -0.97 -14.46
C VAL A 330 12.76 0.36 -14.58
N GLU A 331 13.05 1.16 -15.62
CA GLU A 331 12.27 2.36 -15.93
C GLU A 331 10.92 1.96 -16.53
N ILE A 332 9.83 2.46 -15.94
CA ILE A 332 8.45 2.29 -16.38
C ILE A 332 7.88 3.65 -16.76
N ASP A 333 7.36 3.77 -17.98
CA ASP A 333 6.75 5.01 -18.49
C ASP A 333 5.22 4.94 -18.46
N LEU A 334 4.60 5.48 -17.41
CA LEU A 334 3.14 5.62 -17.29
C LEU A 334 2.56 6.71 -18.19
N GLY A 335 3.39 7.38 -19.00
CA GLY A 335 2.97 8.31 -20.04
C GLY A 335 2.52 7.62 -21.34
N HIS A 336 2.82 6.33 -21.52
CA HIS A 336 2.51 5.58 -22.73
C HIS A 336 2.08 4.15 -22.39
N PHE A 337 0.93 3.74 -22.97
CA PHE A 337 0.36 2.39 -22.82
C PHE A 337 0.28 1.71 -24.19
N GLU A 338 0.83 0.52 -24.31
CA GLU A 338 0.63 -0.33 -25.50
C GLU A 338 -0.76 -0.98 -25.47
N ARG A 339 -1.31 -1.28 -26.65
CA ARG A 339 -2.57 -2.01 -26.79
C ARG A 339 -2.33 -3.23 -27.67
N LEU A 340 -2.68 -4.41 -27.16
CA LEU A 340 -2.46 -5.69 -27.86
C LEU A 340 -3.64 -6.60 -27.58
N THR A 341 -4.17 -7.32 -28.59
CA THR A 341 -5.20 -8.31 -28.34
C THR A 341 -4.61 -9.56 -27.67
N MET A 342 -5.41 -10.28 -26.92
CA MET A 342 -4.96 -11.51 -26.26
C MET A 342 -4.42 -12.52 -27.29
N ILE A 343 -5.13 -12.71 -28.41
CA ILE A 343 -4.70 -13.63 -29.49
C ILE A 343 -3.39 -13.16 -30.14
N ASP A 344 -3.25 -11.86 -30.44
CA ASP A 344 -2.01 -11.31 -31.02
C ASP A 344 -0.84 -11.39 -30.04
N SER A 345 -1.10 -11.26 -28.75
CA SER A 345 -0.07 -11.41 -27.72
C SER A 345 0.46 -12.85 -27.67
N VAL A 346 -0.43 -13.84 -27.69
CA VAL A 346 -0.05 -15.26 -27.75
C VAL A 346 0.68 -15.55 -29.05
N LYS A 347 0.23 -15.04 -30.19
CA LYS A 347 0.93 -15.17 -31.46
C LYS A 347 2.34 -14.60 -31.41
N LYS A 348 2.50 -13.41 -30.80
CA LYS A 348 3.79 -12.71 -30.69
C LYS A 348 4.79 -13.49 -29.81
N TYR A 349 4.35 -14.02 -28.68
CA TYR A 349 5.27 -14.58 -27.67
C TYR A 349 5.34 -16.11 -27.66
N ALA A 350 4.25 -16.81 -27.98
CA ALA A 350 4.20 -18.28 -28.06
C ALA A 350 4.36 -18.83 -29.49
N GLY A 351 4.21 -17.97 -30.52
CA GLY A 351 4.26 -18.38 -31.92
C GLY A 351 3.04 -19.19 -32.37
N VAL A 352 1.92 -19.11 -31.66
CA VAL A 352 0.67 -19.84 -31.96
C VAL A 352 -0.42 -18.83 -32.32
N ASP A 353 -0.99 -18.98 -33.53
CA ASP A 353 -2.08 -18.12 -34.03
C ASP A 353 -3.43 -18.77 -33.78
N PHE A 354 -4.13 -18.32 -32.73
CA PHE A 354 -5.47 -18.83 -32.43
C PHE A 354 -6.57 -18.34 -33.38
N ASN A 355 -6.28 -17.44 -34.31
CA ASN A 355 -7.21 -17.15 -35.41
C ASN A 355 -7.35 -18.34 -36.37
N GLU A 356 -6.32 -19.19 -36.47
CA GLU A 356 -6.33 -20.39 -37.30
C GLU A 356 -6.83 -21.64 -36.53
N ILE A 357 -6.92 -21.57 -35.19
CA ILE A 357 -7.34 -22.64 -34.29
C ILE A 357 -8.75 -22.33 -33.77
N THR A 358 -9.78 -22.89 -34.41
CA THR A 358 -11.18 -22.48 -34.22
C THR A 358 -12.02 -23.45 -33.38
N THR A 359 -11.48 -24.64 -33.01
CA THR A 359 -12.19 -25.64 -32.22
C THR A 359 -11.49 -25.95 -30.90
N ASP A 360 -12.26 -26.43 -29.92
CA ASP A 360 -11.76 -26.82 -28.61
C ASP A 360 -10.72 -27.97 -28.73
N GLU A 361 -10.99 -28.97 -29.61
CA GLU A 361 -10.11 -30.10 -29.80
C GLU A 361 -8.75 -29.70 -30.40
N ALA A 362 -8.77 -28.78 -31.37
CA ALA A 362 -7.55 -28.24 -31.98
C ALA A 362 -6.74 -27.41 -30.97
N ALA A 363 -7.42 -26.62 -30.13
CA ALA A 363 -6.78 -25.87 -29.06
C ALA A 363 -6.12 -26.78 -28.00
N GLN A 364 -6.83 -27.82 -27.56
CA GLN A 364 -6.27 -28.83 -26.64
C GLN A 364 -5.10 -29.59 -27.25
N ALA A 365 -5.16 -29.90 -28.56
CA ALA A 365 -4.06 -30.60 -29.28
C ALA A 365 -2.78 -29.76 -29.27
N ILE A 366 -2.85 -28.46 -29.57
CA ILE A 366 -1.69 -27.57 -29.57
C ILE A 366 -1.14 -27.34 -28.15
N ALA A 367 -2.01 -27.25 -27.13
CA ALA A 367 -1.57 -27.17 -25.75
C ALA A 367 -0.74 -28.42 -25.36
N LYS A 368 -1.23 -29.61 -25.72
CA LYS A 368 -0.51 -30.86 -25.48
C LYS A 368 0.82 -30.94 -26.27
N GLU A 369 0.85 -30.48 -27.51
CA GLU A 369 2.08 -30.40 -28.31
C GLU A 369 3.13 -29.49 -27.64
N LYS A 370 2.71 -28.40 -27.06
CA LYS A 370 3.54 -27.45 -26.31
C LYS A 370 3.90 -27.93 -24.89
N GLY A 371 3.36 -29.07 -24.45
CA GLY A 371 3.63 -29.63 -23.12
C GLY A 371 2.87 -28.98 -21.99
N LEU A 372 1.80 -28.21 -22.29
CA LEU A 372 0.97 -27.55 -21.29
C LEU A 372 -0.04 -28.55 -20.69
N GLU A 373 -0.24 -28.46 -19.38
CA GLU A 373 -1.21 -29.28 -18.66
C GLU A 373 -2.59 -28.60 -18.67
N VAL A 374 -3.58 -29.25 -19.26
CA VAL A 374 -4.95 -28.74 -19.38
C VAL A 374 -5.80 -29.25 -18.22
N GLU A 375 -6.35 -28.35 -17.41
CA GLU A 375 -7.24 -28.67 -16.31
C GLU A 375 -8.53 -29.35 -16.81
N LYS A 376 -9.11 -30.26 -15.96
CA LYS A 376 -10.30 -31.04 -16.35
C LYS A 376 -11.54 -30.19 -16.60
N THR A 377 -11.64 -29.04 -15.96
CA THR A 377 -12.78 -28.10 -16.02
C THR A 377 -12.56 -26.98 -17.04
N LYS A 378 -11.32 -26.73 -17.48
CA LYS A 378 -10.92 -25.63 -18.37
C LYS A 378 -10.42 -26.16 -19.72
N LYS A 379 -11.36 -26.52 -20.62
CA LYS A 379 -11.05 -27.23 -21.88
C LYS A 379 -11.53 -26.51 -23.13
N THR A 380 -12.20 -25.39 -23.00
CA THR A 380 -12.66 -24.63 -24.16
C THR A 380 -11.48 -23.95 -24.84
N ARG A 381 -11.68 -23.56 -26.11
CA ARG A 381 -10.69 -22.75 -26.82
C ARG A 381 -10.28 -21.50 -26.04
N GLY A 382 -11.25 -20.84 -25.40
CA GLY A 382 -11.00 -19.68 -24.56
C GLY A 382 -10.11 -19.98 -23.36
N ASP A 383 -10.35 -21.08 -22.65
CA ASP A 383 -9.51 -21.54 -21.54
C ASP A 383 -8.07 -21.82 -21.99
N ILE A 384 -7.90 -22.42 -23.17
CA ILE A 384 -6.57 -22.72 -23.71
C ILE A 384 -5.83 -21.45 -24.14
N ILE A 385 -6.53 -20.45 -24.72
CA ILE A 385 -5.91 -19.14 -25.01
C ILE A 385 -5.41 -18.50 -23.72
N ALA A 386 -6.20 -18.53 -22.65
CA ALA A 386 -5.79 -18.02 -21.35
C ALA A 386 -4.55 -18.78 -20.81
N LEU A 387 -4.55 -20.09 -20.86
CA LEU A 387 -3.40 -20.91 -20.46
C LEU A 387 -2.12 -20.54 -21.22
N PHE A 388 -2.21 -20.29 -22.53
CA PHE A 388 -1.07 -19.82 -23.33
C PHE A 388 -0.63 -18.41 -22.96
N PHE A 389 -1.58 -17.55 -22.62
CA PHE A 389 -1.27 -16.20 -22.16
C PHE A 389 -0.51 -16.22 -20.84
N ASP A 390 -1.00 -16.95 -19.86
CA ASP A 390 -0.38 -17.07 -18.54
C ASP A 390 1.05 -17.63 -18.64
N GLU A 391 1.27 -18.64 -19.48
CA GLU A 391 2.56 -19.33 -19.59
C GLU A 391 3.60 -18.56 -20.42
N TYR A 392 3.20 -17.87 -21.48
CA TYR A 392 4.15 -17.31 -22.46
C TYR A 392 4.17 -15.79 -22.55
N VAL A 393 3.11 -15.10 -22.08
CA VAL A 393 2.90 -13.67 -22.34
C VAL A 393 3.06 -12.82 -21.10
N GLU A 394 2.36 -13.15 -20.01
CA GLU A 394 2.22 -12.30 -18.82
C GLU A 394 3.55 -11.72 -18.33
N ASP A 395 4.54 -12.57 -18.09
CA ASP A 395 5.87 -12.20 -17.61
C ASP A 395 6.68 -11.34 -18.60
N LYS A 396 6.25 -11.23 -19.86
CA LYS A 396 6.92 -10.43 -20.90
C LYS A 396 6.41 -8.99 -20.97
N LEU A 397 5.29 -8.70 -20.32
CA LEU A 397 4.64 -7.38 -20.34
C LEU A 397 5.28 -6.46 -19.31
N VAL A 398 6.45 -5.91 -19.64
CA VAL A 398 7.21 -5.05 -18.72
C VAL A 398 6.65 -3.63 -18.68
N GLN A 399 6.44 -3.01 -19.86
CA GLN A 399 5.87 -1.66 -19.96
C GLN A 399 4.33 -1.72 -19.89
N PRO A 400 3.66 -0.62 -19.49
CA PRO A 400 2.20 -0.57 -19.39
C PRO A 400 1.53 -1.03 -20.69
N THR A 401 0.79 -2.14 -20.62
CA THR A 401 0.17 -2.77 -21.79
C THR A 401 -1.26 -3.17 -21.48
N PHE A 402 -2.21 -2.72 -22.29
CA PHE A 402 -3.56 -3.24 -22.32
C PHE A 402 -3.61 -4.50 -23.15
N ILE A 403 -4.06 -5.59 -22.56
CA ILE A 403 -4.42 -6.81 -23.28
C ILE A 403 -5.93 -6.79 -23.44
N THR A 404 -6.40 -6.82 -24.70
CA THR A 404 -7.82 -6.66 -25.05
C THR A 404 -8.40 -7.92 -25.65
N ASP A 405 -9.72 -7.96 -25.82
CA ASP A 405 -10.42 -8.98 -26.58
C ASP A 405 -10.31 -10.40 -25.99
N TYR A 406 -10.68 -10.49 -24.71
CA TYR A 406 -10.70 -11.75 -23.98
C TYR A 406 -11.78 -12.70 -24.50
N PRO A 407 -11.55 -14.03 -24.51
CA PRO A 407 -12.58 -15.02 -24.82
C PRO A 407 -13.80 -14.93 -23.90
N VAL A 408 -14.97 -15.21 -24.47
CA VAL A 408 -16.25 -15.14 -23.76
C VAL A 408 -16.35 -16.18 -22.63
N GLU A 409 -15.70 -17.32 -22.78
CA GLU A 409 -15.73 -18.43 -21.83
C GLU A 409 -15.14 -18.03 -20.48
N ILE A 410 -14.13 -17.15 -20.48
CA ILE A 410 -13.43 -16.66 -19.29
C ILE A 410 -13.87 -15.24 -18.88
N SER A 411 -14.95 -14.71 -19.47
CA SER A 411 -15.43 -13.35 -19.26
C SER A 411 -16.93 -13.31 -18.97
N PRO A 412 -17.39 -13.87 -17.83
CA PRO A 412 -18.82 -14.11 -17.59
C PRO A 412 -19.66 -12.84 -17.42
N LEU A 413 -19.07 -11.68 -17.19
CA LEU A 413 -19.75 -10.41 -16.93
C LEU A 413 -19.55 -9.36 -18.04
N ALA A 414 -18.74 -9.70 -19.07
CA ALA A 414 -18.40 -8.81 -20.18
C ALA A 414 -19.32 -8.97 -21.39
N LYS A 415 -19.62 -7.86 -22.06
CA LYS A 415 -20.37 -7.82 -23.31
C LYS A 415 -19.56 -8.45 -24.44
N ARG A 416 -20.23 -9.24 -25.31
CA ARG A 416 -19.60 -9.80 -26.52
C ARG A 416 -19.27 -8.70 -27.52
N LYS A 417 -18.17 -8.85 -28.24
CA LYS A 417 -17.91 -7.99 -29.43
C LYS A 417 -18.93 -8.24 -30.51
N PRO A 418 -19.57 -7.19 -31.09
CA PRO A 418 -20.59 -7.37 -32.13
C PRO A 418 -20.06 -8.06 -33.38
N THR A 419 -18.79 -7.87 -33.73
CA THR A 419 -18.18 -8.42 -34.95
C THR A 419 -17.54 -9.78 -34.75
N GLN A 420 -17.22 -10.15 -33.51
CA GLN A 420 -16.54 -11.39 -33.09
C GLN A 420 -17.15 -11.90 -31.77
N PRO A 421 -18.35 -12.53 -31.81
CA PRO A 421 -19.10 -12.88 -30.59
C PRO A 421 -18.45 -13.89 -29.67
N GLU A 422 -17.38 -14.58 -30.12
CA GLU A 422 -16.54 -15.45 -29.34
C GLU A 422 -15.57 -14.68 -28.42
N LEU A 423 -15.38 -13.38 -28.68
CA LEU A 423 -14.57 -12.44 -27.88
C LEU A 423 -15.47 -11.44 -27.17
N THR A 424 -14.92 -10.79 -26.15
CA THR A 424 -15.61 -9.78 -25.35
C THR A 424 -14.92 -8.43 -25.43
N GLU A 425 -15.66 -7.37 -25.18
CA GLU A 425 -15.16 -6.03 -24.93
C GLU A 425 -14.61 -5.95 -23.50
N ARG A 426 -13.43 -6.55 -23.28
CA ARG A 426 -12.72 -6.61 -22.01
C ARG A 426 -11.24 -6.34 -22.24
N PHE A 427 -10.62 -5.69 -21.29
CA PHE A 427 -9.16 -5.62 -21.21
C PHE A 427 -8.66 -5.84 -19.78
N GLU A 428 -7.43 -6.24 -19.70
CA GLU A 428 -6.62 -6.13 -18.48
C GLU A 428 -5.38 -5.29 -18.76
N VAL A 429 -4.90 -4.54 -17.74
CA VAL A 429 -3.68 -3.77 -17.84
C VAL A 429 -2.55 -4.43 -17.06
N PHE A 430 -1.46 -4.69 -17.75
CA PHE A 430 -0.25 -5.32 -17.21
C PHE A 430 0.90 -4.34 -17.16
N ILE A 431 1.66 -4.38 -16.06
CA ILE A 431 2.93 -3.66 -15.87
C ILE A 431 3.86 -4.59 -15.10
N THR A 432 5.10 -4.77 -15.60
CA THR A 432 6.11 -5.64 -14.96
C THR A 432 5.66 -7.10 -14.71
N GLY A 433 4.86 -7.65 -15.64
CA GLY A 433 4.32 -9.00 -15.51
C GLY A 433 3.29 -9.15 -14.37
N LEU A 434 2.58 -8.07 -14.02
CA LEU A 434 1.53 -8.06 -13.02
C LEU A 434 0.28 -7.40 -13.60
N GLU A 435 -0.87 -7.98 -13.36
CA GLU A 435 -2.17 -7.35 -13.61
C GLU A 435 -2.41 -6.21 -12.61
N PHE A 436 -2.68 -5.01 -13.10
CA PHE A 436 -3.00 -3.83 -12.30
C PHE A 436 -4.48 -3.48 -12.31
N GLY A 437 -5.20 -3.88 -13.34
CA GLY A 437 -6.63 -3.62 -13.45
C GLY A 437 -7.28 -4.45 -14.55
N ASN A 438 -8.59 -4.57 -14.43
CA ASN A 438 -9.49 -5.30 -15.32
C ASN A 438 -10.72 -4.44 -15.60
N ALA A 439 -11.08 -4.31 -16.86
CA ALA A 439 -12.24 -3.50 -17.26
C ALA A 439 -12.96 -4.09 -18.45
N LEU A 440 -14.22 -3.73 -18.56
CA LEU A 440 -15.08 -4.28 -19.60
C LEU A 440 -16.23 -3.32 -19.96
N SER A 441 -16.78 -3.49 -21.16
CA SER A 441 -18.16 -3.09 -21.43
C SER A 441 -19.07 -4.10 -20.74
N GLU A 442 -19.90 -3.62 -19.83
CA GLU A 442 -20.73 -4.46 -18.97
C GLU A 442 -21.79 -5.24 -19.78
N LEU A 443 -21.98 -6.51 -19.43
CA LEU A 443 -23.08 -7.31 -19.97
C LEU A 443 -24.39 -6.80 -19.37
N THR A 444 -25.22 -6.20 -20.22
CA THR A 444 -26.51 -5.59 -19.82
C THR A 444 -27.72 -6.44 -20.20
N ASP A 445 -27.52 -7.53 -20.97
CA ASP A 445 -28.59 -8.47 -21.38
C ASP A 445 -28.84 -9.48 -20.25
N PRO A 446 -30.02 -9.45 -19.57
CA PRO A 446 -30.33 -10.36 -18.47
C PRO A 446 -30.44 -11.83 -18.93
N ILE A 447 -30.76 -12.09 -20.19
CA ILE A 447 -30.94 -13.45 -20.74
C ILE A 447 -29.55 -14.09 -20.95
N ASP A 448 -28.63 -13.37 -21.61
CA ASP A 448 -27.23 -13.84 -21.77
C ASP A 448 -26.55 -13.95 -20.38
N GLN A 449 -26.76 -12.99 -19.49
CA GLN A 449 -26.19 -13.02 -18.14
C GLN A 449 -26.65 -14.25 -17.34
N ARG A 450 -27.94 -14.58 -17.41
CA ARG A 450 -28.48 -15.79 -16.76
C ARG A 450 -27.82 -17.05 -17.33
N GLY A 451 -27.68 -17.14 -18.65
CA GLY A 451 -27.02 -18.27 -19.32
C GLY A 451 -25.56 -18.45 -18.82
N ARG A 452 -24.83 -17.35 -18.66
CA ARG A 452 -23.45 -17.39 -18.15
C ARG A 452 -23.37 -17.75 -16.67
N PHE A 453 -24.28 -17.26 -15.83
CA PHE A 453 -24.35 -17.65 -14.43
C PHE A 453 -24.69 -19.14 -14.25
N MET A 454 -25.60 -19.69 -15.09
CA MET A 454 -25.88 -21.13 -15.06
C MET A 454 -24.65 -21.96 -15.39
N ARG A 455 -23.86 -21.53 -16.40
CA ARG A 455 -22.57 -22.18 -16.69
C ARG A 455 -21.57 -22.10 -15.53
N GLN A 456 -21.47 -20.96 -14.85
CA GLN A 456 -20.65 -20.82 -13.64
C GLN A 456 -21.13 -21.77 -12.52
N ALA A 457 -22.43 -21.92 -12.34
CA ALA A 457 -22.99 -22.86 -11.38
C ALA A 457 -22.66 -24.34 -11.73
N GLU A 458 -22.61 -24.70 -13.00
CA GLU A 458 -22.17 -26.02 -13.46
C GLU A 458 -20.69 -26.25 -13.16
N LEU A 459 -19.81 -25.27 -13.41
CA LEU A 459 -18.39 -25.35 -13.04
C LEU A 459 -18.20 -25.51 -11.53
N ARG A 460 -18.97 -24.76 -10.73
CA ARG A 460 -18.96 -24.88 -9.27
C ARG A 460 -19.42 -26.26 -8.80
N ALA A 461 -20.45 -26.82 -9.41
CA ALA A 461 -20.92 -28.19 -9.11
C ALA A 461 -19.89 -29.25 -9.54
N ALA A 462 -19.03 -28.95 -10.51
CA ALA A 462 -17.92 -29.80 -10.93
C ALA A 462 -16.66 -29.66 -10.06
N GLY A 463 -16.69 -28.77 -9.04
CA GLY A 463 -15.61 -28.61 -8.05
C GLY A 463 -14.77 -27.36 -8.22
N ASP A 464 -15.18 -26.41 -9.02
CA ASP A 464 -14.55 -25.09 -9.14
C ASP A 464 -15.12 -24.16 -8.04
N ASP A 465 -14.43 -24.05 -6.91
CA ASP A 465 -14.85 -23.22 -5.77
C ASP A 465 -14.76 -21.70 -6.05
N GLU A 466 -14.09 -21.30 -7.12
CA GLU A 466 -13.92 -19.90 -7.51
C GLU A 466 -15.02 -19.42 -8.46
N ALA A 467 -15.78 -20.33 -9.08
CA ALA A 467 -16.87 -19.99 -9.97
C ALA A 467 -17.98 -19.20 -9.25
N ASN A 468 -18.56 -18.21 -9.92
CA ASN A 468 -19.58 -17.31 -9.38
C ASN A 468 -20.87 -18.06 -8.98
N MET A 469 -21.51 -17.59 -7.90
CA MET A 469 -22.86 -17.99 -7.51
C MET A 469 -23.89 -17.29 -8.41
N VAL A 470 -25.06 -17.93 -8.59
CA VAL A 470 -26.19 -17.29 -9.29
C VAL A 470 -26.82 -16.25 -8.36
N ASP A 471 -26.79 -14.99 -8.77
CA ASP A 471 -27.43 -13.87 -8.06
C ASP A 471 -28.73 -13.48 -8.77
N GLU A 472 -29.85 -14.05 -8.29
CA GLU A 472 -31.19 -13.80 -8.86
C GLU A 472 -31.63 -12.35 -8.69
N ASP A 473 -31.24 -11.69 -7.60
CA ASP A 473 -31.56 -10.28 -7.38
C ASP A 473 -30.81 -9.36 -8.36
N PHE A 474 -29.56 -9.69 -8.68
CA PHE A 474 -28.83 -8.99 -9.74
C PHE A 474 -29.46 -9.19 -11.12
N LEU A 475 -29.88 -10.41 -11.44
CA LEU A 475 -30.59 -10.68 -12.68
C LEU A 475 -31.91 -9.89 -12.77
N ASN A 476 -32.67 -9.83 -11.68
CA ASN A 476 -33.88 -9.00 -11.60
C ASN A 476 -33.53 -7.51 -11.79
N ALA A 477 -32.43 -7.02 -11.23
CA ALA A 477 -32.00 -5.64 -11.45
C ALA A 477 -31.73 -5.35 -12.94
N LEU A 478 -31.05 -6.26 -13.65
CA LEU A 478 -30.84 -6.14 -15.11
C LEU A 478 -32.15 -6.12 -15.91
N GLU A 479 -33.17 -6.85 -15.45
CA GLU A 479 -34.49 -6.85 -16.10
C GLU A 479 -35.24 -5.50 -16.01
N TYR A 480 -34.91 -4.66 -14.99
CA TYR A 480 -35.39 -3.27 -14.95
C TYR A 480 -34.71 -2.36 -15.98
N GLY A 481 -33.61 -2.82 -16.58
CA GLY A 481 -32.84 -2.12 -17.59
C GLY A 481 -31.59 -1.46 -17.06
N MET A 482 -30.45 -1.95 -17.52
CA MET A 482 -29.15 -1.34 -17.28
C MET A 482 -28.69 -0.62 -18.55
N PRO A 483 -28.32 0.68 -18.48
CA PRO A 483 -27.78 1.38 -19.65
C PRO A 483 -26.44 0.75 -20.09
N PRO A 484 -25.97 0.99 -21.33
CA PRO A 484 -24.59 0.70 -21.69
C PRO A 484 -23.65 1.27 -20.65
N THR A 485 -22.72 0.49 -20.15
CA THR A 485 -21.88 0.85 -18.99
C THR A 485 -20.49 0.30 -19.17
N GLY A 486 -19.47 1.12 -18.88
CA GLY A 486 -18.10 0.69 -18.69
C GLY A 486 -17.80 0.47 -17.21
N GLY A 487 -17.14 -0.63 -16.89
CA GLY A 487 -16.68 -0.94 -15.55
C GLY A 487 -15.17 -1.17 -15.51
N LEU A 488 -14.52 -0.75 -14.43
CA LEU A 488 -13.07 -0.83 -14.23
C LEU A 488 -12.75 -1.17 -12.78
N GLY A 489 -11.96 -2.22 -12.56
CA GLY A 489 -11.35 -2.54 -11.28
C GLY A 489 -9.84 -2.32 -11.31
N ILE A 490 -9.27 -1.66 -10.30
CA ILE A 490 -7.82 -1.46 -10.15
C ILE A 490 -7.36 -1.97 -8.77
N GLY A 491 -6.29 -2.76 -8.76
CA GLY A 491 -5.60 -3.18 -7.55
C GLY A 491 -4.79 -2.03 -6.95
N VAL A 492 -5.36 -1.34 -5.96
CA VAL A 492 -4.73 -0.16 -5.35
C VAL A 492 -3.40 -0.52 -4.68
N ASP A 493 -3.32 -1.67 -4.00
CA ASP A 493 -2.08 -2.09 -3.35
C ASP A 493 -0.95 -2.31 -4.36
N ARG A 494 -1.23 -2.94 -5.51
CA ARG A 494 -0.25 -3.09 -6.61
C ARG A 494 0.18 -1.75 -7.18
N PHE A 495 -0.74 -0.81 -7.34
CA PHE A 495 -0.41 0.54 -7.81
C PHE A 495 0.46 1.30 -6.80
N VAL A 496 0.20 1.15 -5.50
CA VAL A 496 1.09 1.68 -4.45
C VAL A 496 2.47 1.02 -4.50
N MET A 497 2.55 -0.32 -4.66
CA MET A 497 3.83 -1.04 -4.82
C MET A 497 4.66 -0.45 -5.96
N LEU A 498 4.03 -0.23 -7.12
CA LEU A 498 4.68 0.33 -8.31
C LEU A 498 5.24 1.73 -8.04
N LEU A 499 4.44 2.65 -7.47
CA LEU A 499 4.82 4.04 -7.24
C LEU A 499 5.79 4.25 -6.05
N THR A 500 5.96 3.24 -5.20
CA THR A 500 6.85 3.29 -4.02
C THR A 500 8.05 2.36 -4.13
N ASP A 501 8.27 1.75 -5.32
CA ASP A 501 9.30 0.75 -5.56
C ASP A 501 9.31 -0.38 -4.51
N SER A 502 8.11 -0.82 -4.10
CA SER A 502 7.94 -1.88 -3.11
C SER A 502 7.79 -3.24 -3.78
N TYR A 503 8.65 -4.20 -3.43
CA TYR A 503 8.66 -5.53 -4.05
C TYR A 503 7.49 -6.42 -3.60
N SER A 504 7.09 -6.29 -2.34
CA SER A 504 6.04 -7.14 -1.75
C SER A 504 4.82 -6.32 -1.34
N ILE A 505 3.63 -6.90 -1.53
CA ILE A 505 2.38 -6.32 -1.04
C ILE A 505 2.42 -6.05 0.48
N ARG A 506 3.19 -6.83 1.24
CA ARG A 506 3.38 -6.63 2.68
C ARG A 506 4.13 -5.34 3.02
N ASP A 507 4.93 -4.82 2.10
CA ASP A 507 5.64 -3.56 2.28
C ASP A 507 4.69 -2.37 2.28
N VAL A 508 3.59 -2.46 1.54
CA VAL A 508 2.58 -1.40 1.40
C VAL A 508 1.34 -1.59 2.29
N LEU A 509 1.30 -2.67 3.07
CA LEU A 509 0.29 -2.91 4.10
C LEU A 509 0.88 -2.62 5.49
N LEU A 510 0.17 -1.80 6.30
CA LEU A 510 0.64 -1.47 7.65
C LEU A 510 0.75 -2.73 8.52
N PHE A 511 -0.27 -3.57 8.50
CA PHE A 511 -0.34 -4.81 9.26
C PHE A 511 -0.78 -5.95 8.34
N PRO A 512 0.16 -6.53 7.56
CA PRO A 512 -0.15 -7.64 6.68
C PRO A 512 -0.51 -8.90 7.49
N THR A 513 -1.30 -9.78 6.88
CA THR A 513 -1.56 -11.10 7.45
C THR A 513 -0.28 -11.93 7.49
N MET A 514 0.05 -12.48 8.64
CA MET A 514 1.27 -13.27 8.86
C MET A 514 0.93 -14.68 9.35
N LYS A 515 1.72 -15.66 8.92
CA LYS A 515 1.61 -17.02 9.48
C LYS A 515 1.89 -16.99 10.99
N PRO A 516 1.18 -17.77 11.81
CA PRO A 516 1.52 -17.93 13.22
C PRO A 516 2.98 -18.35 13.38
N ILE A 517 3.65 -17.83 14.43
CA ILE A 517 4.97 -18.34 14.83
C ILE A 517 4.71 -19.69 15.52
N GLU A 518 5.29 -20.74 14.98
CA GLU A 518 5.29 -22.04 15.67
C GLU A 518 6.03 -21.86 17.01
N LYS A 519 5.35 -22.20 18.10
CA LYS A 519 5.89 -22.06 19.47
C LYS A 519 6.84 -23.20 19.79
#